data_ba7314bccc5dbf5bba0d6925641f365c
#
_entry.id   ba7314bccc5dbf5bba0d6925641f365c
#
_cell.length_a   1.000
_cell.length_b   1.000
_cell.length_c   1.000
_cell.angle_alpha   90.00
_cell.angle_beta   90.00
_cell.angle_gamma   90.00
#
_symmetry.space_group_name_H-M   'P 1'
#
loop_
_entity.id
_entity.type
_entity.pdbx_description
1 polymer ?
#
loop_
_entity_poly.entity_id
_entity_poly.type
_entity_poly.pdbx_seq_one_letter_code
_entity_poly.pdbx_strand_id
1 'polypeptide(L)'
;MSGEEAPQASETGDNAIAMVTEATEELYRVRDTYFPRDPADKTSRIRTLADTALARLDSVPVEQRKSAQQRAMLEFLKGKILDVFPDYNKEAEDHLSKAVKLNPSLVDAWLCLGNCIWKKGDLVSAKNCFTLALSKGPNKKVLCQLSMLERSMSQVNIIGQEDQATLVDESIKHAKEAAMLDIKDGNSWYNLGNAYLTSFFVYGACEHTKLQNSLKAYQNAEKDELMNSNPDLSFNCATAHKYLENYERALHRFEAAASQDPSLGGDEEVRKIISVLDKLDSSVKKVRNKKLTSMALNLGEISLEPAYRGATVDSLSEGINTGVAVLAKVLLFIKHDNIAPLYCLLIDSNMCRFILSVFGLQFESVKEGDCVTLLAPNYREVDVSWKGKHCQFKLIRVDFAKQILINGRRPSLRQIACTSMISQNKS
;
A
#
# COMPACT_ATOMS: atom_id res chain seq x y z
N MET A 1 -58.94 25.39 38.19
CA MET A 1 -58.69 24.41 37.13
C MET A 1 -57.57 24.96 36.29
N SER A 2 -56.36 24.51 36.62
CA SER A 2 -55.14 24.91 36.02
C SER A 2 -54.79 23.85 34.93
N GLY A 3 -54.74 24.25 33.67
CA GLY A 3 -54.24 23.44 32.57
C GLY A 3 -52.76 23.69 32.39
N GLU A 4 -51.91 22.71 32.77
CA GLU A 4 -50.52 22.61 32.37
C GLU A 4 -50.50 22.18 30.93
N GLU A 5 -50.02 23.02 30.03
CA GLU A 5 -49.50 22.59 28.75
C GLU A 5 -47.99 22.40 28.87
N ALA A 6 -47.54 21.16 28.76
CA ALA A 6 -46.14 20.73 28.76
C ALA A 6 -45.46 21.00 27.43
N PRO A 7 -44.10 21.02 27.37
CA PRO A 7 -43.32 21.55 26.24
C PRO A 7 -43.13 20.48 25.16
N GLN A 8 -43.88 20.57 24.08
CA GLN A 8 -43.69 19.73 22.87
C GLN A 8 -42.62 20.25 21.88
N ALA A 9 -41.92 21.35 22.23
CA ALA A 9 -41.03 22.02 21.28
C ALA A 9 -39.58 21.47 21.21
N SER A 10 -39.16 20.57 22.10
CA SER A 10 -37.80 20.08 22.14
C SER A 10 -37.57 18.77 21.32
N GLU A 11 -38.54 17.89 21.23
CA GLU A 11 -38.42 16.60 20.53
C GLU A 11 -38.43 16.72 19.01
N THR A 12 -39.14 17.68 18.42
CA THR A 12 -39.17 17.89 16.96
C THR A 12 -37.86 18.53 16.44
N GLY A 13 -37.14 19.19 17.31
CA GLY A 13 -35.95 19.97 17.00
C GLY A 13 -34.71 19.12 16.81
N ASP A 14 -34.45 18.22 17.70
CA ASP A 14 -33.33 17.27 17.60
C ASP A 14 -33.52 16.32 16.42
N ASN A 15 -34.74 16.10 15.97
CA ASN A 15 -35.07 15.25 14.84
C ASN A 15 -34.60 15.84 13.49
N ALA A 16 -34.65 17.17 13.24
CA ALA A 16 -34.26 17.73 11.93
C ALA A 16 -32.74 17.70 11.70
N ILE A 17 -31.92 18.04 12.71
CA ILE A 17 -30.46 17.93 12.61
C ILE A 17 -30.03 16.46 12.49
N ALA A 18 -30.70 15.55 13.21
CA ALA A 18 -30.47 14.13 13.12
C ALA A 18 -30.74 13.58 11.69
N MET A 19 -31.84 14.01 11.05
CA MET A 19 -32.18 13.65 9.66
C MET A 19 -31.14 14.13 8.65
N VAL A 20 -30.55 15.31 8.84
CA VAL A 20 -29.46 15.82 7.99
C VAL A 20 -28.19 15.02 8.22
N THR A 21 -27.91 14.66 9.47
CA THR A 21 -26.76 13.84 9.82
C THR A 21 -26.86 12.48 9.15
N GLU A 22 -28.01 11.80 9.25
CA GLU A 22 -28.28 10.51 8.61
C GLU A 22 -28.12 10.59 7.07
N ALA A 23 -28.68 11.63 6.44
CA ALA A 23 -28.54 11.85 5.00
C ALA A 23 -27.05 12.05 4.59
N THR A 24 -26.29 12.76 5.45
CA THR A 24 -24.85 12.96 5.22
C THR A 24 -24.06 11.66 5.40
N GLU A 25 -24.41 10.83 6.36
CA GLU A 25 -23.79 9.52 6.57
C GLU A 25 -24.09 8.58 5.40
N GLU A 26 -25.33 8.55 4.91
CA GLU A 26 -25.71 7.79 3.72
C GLU A 26 -24.94 8.24 2.47
N LEU A 27 -24.80 9.56 2.27
CA LEU A 27 -23.99 10.13 1.19
C LEU A 27 -22.54 9.61 1.21
N TYR A 28 -21.90 9.61 2.37
CA TYR A 28 -20.53 9.11 2.54
C TYR A 28 -20.47 7.60 2.42
N ARG A 29 -21.46 6.86 2.92
CA ARG A 29 -21.56 5.41 2.75
C ARG A 29 -21.59 5.04 1.26
N VAL A 30 -22.43 5.71 0.47
CA VAL A 30 -22.50 5.46 -0.99
C VAL A 30 -21.18 5.83 -1.67
N ARG A 31 -20.55 6.95 -1.30
CA ARG A 31 -19.23 7.31 -1.82
C ARG A 31 -18.20 6.19 -1.62
N ASP A 32 -18.19 5.58 -0.45
CA ASP A 32 -17.15 4.64 -0.03
C ASP A 32 -17.43 3.18 -0.42
N THR A 33 -18.71 2.83 -0.71
CA THR A 33 -19.10 1.43 -0.96
C THR A 33 -19.72 1.16 -2.33
N TYR A 34 -20.05 2.20 -3.11
CA TYR A 34 -20.65 2.03 -4.43
C TYR A 34 -19.60 2.13 -5.53
N PHE A 35 -19.34 1.01 -6.21
CA PHE A 35 -18.35 0.87 -7.29
C PHE A 35 -19.05 0.40 -8.60
N PRO A 36 -19.75 1.30 -9.33
CA PRO A 36 -20.36 0.95 -10.59
C PRO A 36 -19.32 0.78 -11.70
N ARG A 37 -19.70 0.07 -12.77
CA ARG A 37 -18.84 -0.10 -13.96
C ARG A 37 -18.55 1.21 -14.66
N ASP A 38 -19.52 2.13 -14.69
CA ASP A 38 -19.35 3.48 -15.22
C ASP A 38 -19.12 4.47 -14.06
N PRO A 39 -17.93 5.09 -13.94
CA PRO A 39 -17.65 6.10 -12.92
C PRO A 39 -18.62 7.30 -12.94
N ALA A 40 -19.22 7.62 -14.10
CA ALA A 40 -20.20 8.70 -14.23
C ALA A 40 -21.47 8.42 -13.39
N ASP A 41 -21.89 7.17 -13.29
CA ASP A 41 -23.02 6.76 -12.47
C ASP A 41 -22.78 7.06 -10.99
N LYS A 42 -21.58 6.79 -10.50
CA LYS A 42 -21.19 7.10 -9.11
C LYS A 42 -21.26 8.60 -8.85
N THR A 43 -20.68 9.39 -9.74
CA THR A 43 -20.68 10.87 -9.62
C THR A 43 -22.11 11.44 -9.64
N SER A 44 -22.96 10.95 -10.53
CA SER A 44 -24.36 11.36 -10.64
C SER A 44 -25.13 11.03 -9.36
N ARG A 45 -24.98 9.81 -8.84
CA ARG A 45 -25.65 9.37 -7.61
C ARG A 45 -25.21 10.16 -6.38
N ILE A 46 -23.90 10.40 -6.24
CA ILE A 46 -23.34 11.22 -5.14
C ILE A 46 -23.90 12.64 -5.23
N ARG A 47 -24.01 13.24 -6.42
CA ARG A 47 -24.56 14.58 -6.60
C ARG A 47 -26.01 14.64 -6.15
N THR A 48 -26.86 13.71 -6.59
CA THR A 48 -28.27 13.65 -6.18
C THR A 48 -28.43 13.52 -4.66
N LEU A 49 -27.61 12.69 -4.01
CA LEU A 49 -27.63 12.55 -2.55
C LEU A 49 -27.15 13.83 -1.84
N ALA A 50 -26.11 14.48 -2.36
CA ALA A 50 -25.60 15.73 -1.81
C ALA A 50 -26.65 16.85 -1.92
N ASP A 51 -27.30 17.00 -3.07
CA ASP A 51 -28.37 17.99 -3.27
C ASP A 51 -29.54 17.73 -2.33
N THR A 52 -29.92 16.47 -2.12
CA THR A 52 -30.97 16.08 -1.17
C THR A 52 -30.58 16.41 0.28
N ALA A 53 -29.32 16.14 0.65
CA ALA A 53 -28.83 16.45 2.00
C ALA A 53 -28.75 17.97 2.24
N LEU A 54 -28.36 18.78 1.26
CA LEU A 54 -28.36 20.24 1.30
C LEU A 54 -29.78 20.79 1.43
N ALA A 55 -30.72 20.28 0.64
CA ALA A 55 -32.14 20.70 0.74
C ALA A 55 -32.73 20.43 2.14
N ARG A 56 -32.43 19.27 2.74
CA ARG A 56 -32.77 18.95 4.12
C ARG A 56 -32.13 19.92 5.11
N LEU A 57 -30.87 20.27 4.94
CA LEU A 57 -30.15 21.22 5.77
C LEU A 57 -30.79 22.60 5.73
N ASP A 58 -31.18 23.07 4.54
CA ASP A 58 -31.84 24.38 4.37
C ASP A 58 -33.22 24.41 4.99
N SER A 59 -33.93 23.31 5.07
CA SER A 59 -35.23 23.17 5.72
C SER A 59 -35.19 23.15 7.26
N VAL A 60 -34.01 23.10 7.88
CA VAL A 60 -33.87 23.11 9.35
C VAL A 60 -34.43 24.42 9.91
N PRO A 61 -35.37 24.39 10.89
CA PRO A 61 -36.01 25.57 11.45
C PRO A 61 -35.04 26.57 12.10
N VAL A 62 -35.36 27.86 12.03
CA VAL A 62 -34.53 28.95 12.59
C VAL A 62 -34.29 28.77 14.10
N GLU A 63 -35.29 28.21 14.81
CA GLU A 63 -35.23 27.92 16.24
C GLU A 63 -34.04 27.01 16.61
N GLN A 64 -33.66 26.12 15.70
CA GLN A 64 -32.50 25.18 15.85
C GLN A 64 -31.16 25.74 15.39
N ARG A 65 -31.10 27.01 15.06
CA ARG A 65 -29.89 27.75 14.69
C ARG A 65 -29.46 28.75 15.77
N LYS A 66 -30.07 28.72 16.96
CA LYS A 66 -29.88 29.75 18.01
C LYS A 66 -28.62 29.54 18.82
N SER A 67 -28.30 28.29 19.24
CA SER A 67 -27.11 28.03 20.04
C SER A 67 -25.84 27.99 19.19
N ALA A 68 -24.67 28.31 19.78
CA ALA A 68 -23.37 28.21 19.10
C ALA A 68 -23.09 26.77 18.69
N GLN A 69 -23.47 25.78 19.48
CA GLN A 69 -23.31 24.36 19.20
C GLN A 69 -24.13 23.91 18.00
N GLN A 70 -25.42 24.30 17.93
CA GLN A 70 -26.29 23.98 16.79
C GLN A 70 -25.76 24.62 15.50
N ARG A 71 -25.33 25.88 15.56
CA ARG A 71 -24.71 26.56 14.41
C ARG A 71 -23.44 25.88 13.97
N ALA A 72 -22.58 25.48 14.91
CA ALA A 72 -21.37 24.73 14.59
C ALA A 72 -21.67 23.41 13.89
N MET A 73 -22.68 22.66 14.35
CA MET A 73 -23.10 21.40 13.74
C MET A 73 -23.66 21.61 12.32
N LEU A 74 -24.48 22.62 12.10
CA LEU A 74 -25.01 22.92 10.76
C LEU A 74 -23.93 23.37 9.78
N GLU A 75 -22.98 24.23 10.22
CA GLU A 75 -21.84 24.65 9.43
C GLU A 75 -20.93 23.41 9.10
N PHE A 76 -20.73 22.53 10.07
CA PHE A 76 -19.99 21.29 9.86
C PHE A 76 -20.67 20.38 8.83
N LEU A 77 -21.98 20.11 8.98
CA LEU A 77 -22.72 19.26 8.05
C LEU A 77 -22.73 19.85 6.63
N LYS A 78 -22.92 21.16 6.50
CA LYS A 78 -22.86 21.84 5.19
C LYS A 78 -21.51 21.69 4.55
N GLY A 79 -20.44 21.98 5.28
CA GLY A 79 -19.08 21.84 4.79
C GLY A 79 -18.74 20.38 4.42
N LYS A 80 -19.17 19.41 5.26
CA LYS A 80 -18.98 17.99 4.99
C LYS A 80 -19.72 17.53 3.72
N ILE A 81 -20.96 17.95 3.49
CA ILE A 81 -21.72 17.62 2.28
C ILE A 81 -21.03 18.18 1.05
N LEU A 82 -20.60 19.45 1.09
CA LEU A 82 -19.90 20.10 -0.02
C LEU A 82 -18.52 19.49 -0.32
N ASP A 83 -17.86 18.90 0.69
CA ASP A 83 -16.54 18.27 0.56
C ASP A 83 -16.60 16.80 0.08
N VAL A 84 -17.78 16.28 -0.30
CA VAL A 84 -17.93 14.86 -0.67
C VAL A 84 -17.15 14.47 -1.92
N PHE A 85 -16.96 15.39 -2.86
CA PHE A 85 -16.25 15.18 -4.11
C PHE A 85 -14.72 15.20 -3.91
N PRO A 86 -13.94 14.57 -4.83
CA PRO A 86 -12.48 14.51 -4.71
C PRO A 86 -11.80 15.88 -4.84
N ASP A 87 -12.40 16.79 -5.58
CA ASP A 87 -11.84 18.12 -5.82
C ASP A 87 -12.00 19.04 -4.63
N TYR A 88 -11.02 19.96 -4.46
CA TYR A 88 -11.09 21.00 -3.44
C TYR A 88 -12.28 21.93 -3.67
N ASN A 89 -13.03 22.22 -2.60
CA ASN A 89 -14.15 23.14 -2.59
C ASN A 89 -13.93 24.25 -1.55
N LYS A 90 -13.84 25.49 -2.03
CA LYS A 90 -13.62 26.67 -1.17
C LYS A 90 -14.79 26.92 -0.21
N GLU A 91 -16.02 26.74 -0.67
CA GLU A 91 -17.21 26.94 0.18
C GLU A 91 -17.24 25.90 1.33
N ALA A 92 -16.82 24.65 1.04
CA ALA A 92 -16.67 23.63 2.08
C ALA A 92 -15.63 24.04 3.14
N GLU A 93 -14.45 24.55 2.72
CA GLU A 93 -13.41 25.05 3.64
C GLU A 93 -13.96 26.19 4.52
N ASP A 94 -14.71 27.13 3.94
CA ASP A 94 -15.26 28.27 4.66
C ASP A 94 -16.28 27.82 5.74
N HIS A 95 -17.18 26.89 5.40
CA HIS A 95 -18.15 26.33 6.36
C HIS A 95 -17.45 25.52 7.46
N LEU A 96 -16.50 24.65 7.11
CA LEU A 96 -15.74 23.86 8.09
C LEU A 96 -14.90 24.76 9.02
N SER A 97 -14.30 25.82 8.48
CA SER A 97 -13.57 26.82 9.26
C SER A 97 -14.46 27.56 10.25
N LYS A 98 -15.70 27.89 9.87
CA LYS A 98 -16.70 28.47 10.79
C LYS A 98 -17.08 27.46 11.87
N ALA A 99 -17.29 26.20 11.51
CA ALA A 99 -17.68 25.15 12.47
C ALA A 99 -16.65 25.02 13.60
N VAL A 100 -15.33 24.92 13.26
CA VAL A 100 -14.27 24.79 14.27
C VAL A 100 -14.07 26.08 15.09
N LYS A 101 -14.39 27.25 14.55
CA LYS A 101 -14.39 28.52 15.31
C LYS A 101 -15.57 28.62 16.30
N LEU A 102 -16.74 28.13 15.91
CA LEU A 102 -17.93 28.11 16.77
C LEU A 102 -17.84 27.03 17.85
N ASN A 103 -17.27 25.88 17.54
CA ASN A 103 -17.05 24.78 18.48
C ASN A 103 -15.66 24.13 18.25
N PRO A 104 -14.62 24.62 18.91
CA PRO A 104 -13.27 24.06 18.79
C PRO A 104 -13.12 22.62 19.33
N SER A 105 -14.08 22.11 20.08
CA SER A 105 -14.08 20.72 20.60
C SER A 105 -14.71 19.72 19.63
N LEU A 106 -15.27 20.16 18.50
CA LEU A 106 -15.88 19.29 17.49
C LEU A 106 -14.80 18.61 16.64
N VAL A 107 -14.38 17.44 17.08
CA VAL A 107 -13.28 16.65 16.45
C VAL A 107 -13.55 16.38 14.98
N ASP A 108 -14.79 15.98 14.63
CA ASP A 108 -15.16 15.66 13.26
C ASP A 108 -15.08 16.88 12.32
N ALA A 109 -15.30 18.09 12.82
CA ALA A 109 -15.12 19.31 12.01
C ALA A 109 -13.64 19.57 11.71
N TRP A 110 -12.74 19.38 12.67
CA TRP A 110 -11.30 19.45 12.43
C TRP A 110 -10.82 18.38 11.45
N LEU A 111 -11.36 17.15 11.56
CA LEU A 111 -11.06 16.05 10.64
C LEU A 111 -11.48 16.39 9.20
N CYS A 112 -12.71 16.87 9.01
CA CYS A 112 -13.20 17.26 7.69
C CYS A 112 -12.46 18.48 7.12
N LEU A 113 -12.14 19.48 7.96
CA LEU A 113 -11.35 20.65 7.55
C LEU A 113 -9.96 20.23 7.10
N GLY A 114 -9.29 19.33 7.84
CA GLY A 114 -8.00 18.78 7.44
C GLY A 114 -8.06 18.05 6.09
N ASN A 115 -9.09 17.24 5.85
CA ASN A 115 -9.29 16.57 4.56
C ASN A 115 -9.53 17.56 3.41
N CYS A 116 -10.34 18.60 3.63
CA CYS A 116 -10.60 19.63 2.64
C CYS A 116 -9.33 20.41 2.28
N ILE A 117 -8.53 20.80 3.27
CA ILE A 117 -7.24 21.50 3.09
C ILE A 117 -6.23 20.58 2.40
N TRP A 118 -6.25 19.27 2.68
CA TRP A 118 -5.41 18.30 1.99
C TRP A 118 -5.70 18.24 0.49
N LYS A 119 -6.98 18.24 0.09
CA LYS A 119 -7.37 18.32 -1.33
C LYS A 119 -6.86 19.59 -2.03
N LYS A 120 -6.71 20.68 -1.28
CA LYS A 120 -6.08 21.93 -1.76
C LYS A 120 -4.57 21.79 -2.00
N GLY A 121 -3.94 20.73 -1.48
CA GLY A 121 -2.49 20.50 -1.56
C GLY A 121 -1.69 21.09 -0.40
N ASP A 122 -2.32 21.73 0.58
CA ASP A 122 -1.65 22.27 1.77
C ASP A 122 -1.52 21.18 2.85
N LEU A 123 -0.49 20.35 2.68
CA LEU A 123 -0.24 19.18 3.53
C LEU A 123 0.11 19.59 4.97
N VAL A 124 0.81 20.73 5.16
CA VAL A 124 1.22 21.22 6.48
C VAL A 124 0.00 21.66 7.29
N SER A 125 -0.86 22.49 6.70
CA SER A 125 -2.08 22.93 7.37
C SER A 125 -3.06 21.78 7.64
N ALA A 126 -3.13 20.79 6.74
CA ALA A 126 -3.90 19.56 6.97
C ALA A 126 -3.37 18.77 8.18
N LYS A 127 -2.04 18.58 8.29
CA LYS A 127 -1.41 17.94 9.47
C LYS A 127 -1.74 18.67 10.76
N ASN A 128 -1.71 20.01 10.74
CA ASN A 128 -2.07 20.82 11.90
C ASN A 128 -3.53 20.59 12.33
N CYS A 129 -4.48 20.54 11.38
CA CYS A 129 -5.88 20.24 11.69
C CYS A 129 -6.06 18.87 12.36
N PHE A 130 -5.40 17.82 11.83
CA PHE A 130 -5.46 16.48 12.43
C PHE A 130 -4.80 16.43 13.81
N THR A 131 -3.68 17.12 14.01
CA THR A 131 -3.03 17.24 15.33
C THR A 131 -3.91 17.95 16.35
N LEU A 132 -4.60 19.04 15.93
CA LEU A 132 -5.58 19.72 16.77
C LEU A 132 -6.78 18.82 17.11
N ALA A 133 -7.24 18.02 16.17
CA ALA A 133 -8.29 17.03 16.43
C ALA A 133 -7.83 16.00 17.48
N LEU A 134 -6.62 15.45 17.38
CA LEU A 134 -6.07 14.49 18.35
C LEU A 134 -5.80 15.09 19.72
N SER A 135 -5.54 16.41 19.81
CA SER A 135 -5.39 17.10 21.11
C SER A 135 -6.68 17.09 21.97
N LYS A 136 -7.83 16.74 21.37
CA LYS A 136 -9.12 16.61 22.07
C LYS A 136 -9.37 15.20 22.61
N GLY A 137 -8.54 14.25 22.25
CA GLY A 137 -8.59 12.85 22.68
C GLY A 137 -8.26 11.87 21.56
N PRO A 138 -7.98 10.62 21.90
CA PRO A 138 -7.70 9.57 20.93
C PRO A 138 -8.89 9.35 19.99
N ASN A 139 -8.63 9.32 18.68
CA ASN A 139 -9.68 9.09 17.67
C ASN A 139 -9.11 8.29 16.51
N LYS A 140 -9.62 7.07 16.29
CA LYS A 140 -9.14 6.16 15.24
C LYS A 140 -9.24 6.75 13.84
N LYS A 141 -10.31 7.50 13.52
CA LYS A 141 -10.49 8.12 12.19
C LYS A 141 -9.42 9.19 11.93
N VAL A 142 -9.13 10.02 12.93
CA VAL A 142 -8.11 11.07 12.83
C VAL A 142 -6.71 10.44 12.71
N LEU A 143 -6.40 9.40 13.48
CA LEU A 143 -5.15 8.66 13.39
C LEU A 143 -4.96 8.02 12.01
N CYS A 144 -6.01 7.44 11.43
CA CYS A 144 -5.98 6.91 10.08
C CYS A 144 -5.68 8.00 9.04
N GLN A 145 -6.36 9.16 9.13
CA GLN A 145 -6.12 10.26 8.20
C GLN A 145 -4.73 10.86 8.35
N LEU A 146 -4.24 11.00 9.57
CA LEU A 146 -2.87 11.45 9.81
C LEU A 146 -1.84 10.48 9.22
N SER A 147 -2.02 9.19 9.45
CA SER A 147 -1.18 8.15 8.83
C SER A 147 -1.20 8.21 7.29
N MET A 148 -2.36 8.41 6.68
CA MET A 148 -2.50 8.55 5.23
C MET A 148 -1.80 9.82 4.71
N LEU A 149 -1.95 10.94 5.40
CA LEU A 149 -1.30 12.20 5.05
C LEU A 149 0.23 12.08 5.12
N GLU A 150 0.77 11.47 6.17
CA GLU A 150 2.20 11.26 6.35
C GLU A 150 2.80 10.39 5.23
N ARG A 151 2.09 9.33 4.81
CA ARG A 151 2.47 8.55 3.61
C ARG A 151 2.45 9.40 2.34
N SER A 152 1.44 10.24 2.16
CA SER A 152 1.37 11.15 1.02
C SER A 152 2.53 12.16 1.04
N MET A 153 2.84 12.72 2.21
CA MET A 153 3.98 13.63 2.38
C MET A 153 5.31 12.95 2.05
N SER A 154 5.49 11.68 2.44
CA SER A 154 6.72 10.93 2.17
C SER A 154 7.00 10.69 0.67
N GLN A 155 5.97 10.81 -0.17
CA GLN A 155 6.09 10.60 -1.62
C GLN A 155 6.38 11.89 -2.39
N VAL A 156 6.41 13.06 -1.72
CA VAL A 156 6.71 14.34 -2.35
C VAL A 156 8.22 14.46 -2.56
N ASN A 157 8.66 14.58 -3.81
CA ASN A 157 10.08 14.56 -4.23
C ASN A 157 10.95 15.70 -3.68
N ILE A 158 10.40 16.63 -2.90
CA ILE A 158 11.09 17.82 -2.36
C ILE A 158 11.72 17.51 -0.98
N ILE A 159 11.32 16.40 -0.36
CA ILE A 159 11.74 16.00 0.98
C ILE A 159 12.95 15.07 0.87
N GLY A 160 13.96 15.26 1.73
CA GLY A 160 15.12 14.35 1.81
C GLY A 160 14.71 12.91 2.18
N GLN A 161 15.51 11.92 1.79
CA GLN A 161 15.18 10.50 2.06
C GLN A 161 15.04 10.18 3.55
N GLU A 162 15.79 10.87 4.43
CA GLU A 162 15.70 10.69 5.87
C GLU A 162 14.35 11.17 6.41
N ASP A 163 13.87 12.30 5.90
CA ASP A 163 12.56 12.84 6.24
C ASP A 163 11.43 11.95 5.73
N GLN A 164 11.61 11.34 4.54
CA GLN A 164 10.64 10.37 3.99
C GLN A 164 10.50 9.14 4.87
N ALA A 165 11.62 8.57 5.34
CA ALA A 165 11.63 7.42 6.23
C ALA A 165 10.95 7.74 7.55
N THR A 166 11.28 8.88 8.16
CA THR A 166 10.68 9.36 9.41
C THR A 166 9.16 9.50 9.28
N LEU A 167 8.68 10.12 8.19
CA LEU A 167 7.24 10.25 7.94
C LEU A 167 6.52 8.91 7.79
N VAL A 168 7.15 7.94 7.12
CA VAL A 168 6.56 6.60 6.98
C VAL A 168 6.55 5.85 8.32
N ASP A 169 7.58 6.00 9.13
CA ASP A 169 7.62 5.36 10.46
C ASP A 169 6.58 5.99 11.41
N GLU A 170 6.38 7.33 11.37
CA GLU A 170 5.28 8.01 12.06
C GLU A 170 3.92 7.49 11.57
N SER A 171 3.74 7.36 10.24
CA SER A 171 2.52 6.78 9.65
C SER A 171 2.22 5.38 10.18
N ILE A 172 3.21 4.49 10.28
CA ILE A 172 3.04 3.15 10.85
C ILE A 172 2.64 3.24 12.33
N LYS A 173 3.23 4.16 13.08
CA LYS A 173 2.91 4.37 14.50
C LYS A 173 1.44 4.78 14.66
N HIS A 174 0.99 5.81 13.95
CA HIS A 174 -0.40 6.28 14.02
C HIS A 174 -1.40 5.23 13.54
N ALA A 175 -1.08 4.48 12.47
CA ALA A 175 -1.92 3.39 12.01
C ALA A 175 -2.04 2.24 13.04
N LYS A 176 -0.96 1.91 13.74
CA LYS A 176 -0.99 0.93 14.85
C LYS A 176 -1.87 1.43 15.99
N GLU A 177 -1.72 2.68 16.39
CA GLU A 177 -2.54 3.29 17.43
C GLU A 177 -4.03 3.24 17.06
N ALA A 178 -4.39 3.54 15.81
CA ALA A 178 -5.75 3.44 15.31
C ALA A 178 -6.32 2.01 15.43
N ALA A 179 -5.55 1.00 14.97
CA ALA A 179 -5.95 -0.40 15.06
C ALA A 179 -6.07 -0.91 16.50
N MET A 180 -5.27 -0.37 17.43
CA MET A 180 -5.34 -0.71 18.86
C MET A 180 -6.54 -0.09 19.55
N LEU A 181 -7.04 1.08 19.11
CA LEU A 181 -8.25 1.70 19.66
C LEU A 181 -9.52 0.90 19.32
N ASP A 182 -9.53 0.21 18.20
CA ASP A 182 -10.64 -0.66 17.81
C ASP A 182 -10.12 -1.82 16.93
N ILE A 183 -9.88 -2.94 17.56
CA ILE A 183 -9.32 -4.15 16.91
C ILE A 183 -10.29 -4.80 15.90
N LYS A 184 -11.56 -4.41 15.92
CA LYS A 184 -12.59 -4.90 14.97
C LYS A 184 -12.74 -4.01 13.75
N ASP A 185 -12.17 -2.82 13.77
CA ASP A 185 -12.27 -1.85 12.68
C ASP A 185 -11.36 -2.24 11.51
N GLY A 186 -11.93 -2.83 10.48
CA GLY A 186 -11.19 -3.26 9.29
C GLY A 186 -10.47 -2.13 8.57
N ASN A 187 -11.02 -0.91 8.59
CA ASN A 187 -10.40 0.26 7.96
C ASN A 187 -9.06 0.65 8.65
N SER A 188 -8.99 0.57 9.97
CA SER A 188 -7.74 0.82 10.70
C SER A 188 -6.66 -0.22 10.35
N TRP A 189 -7.02 -1.49 10.23
CA TRP A 189 -6.12 -2.55 9.79
C TRP A 189 -5.69 -2.39 8.33
N TYR A 190 -6.61 -2.02 7.44
CA TYR A 190 -6.30 -1.70 6.05
C TYR A 190 -5.29 -0.56 5.95
N ASN A 191 -5.51 0.52 6.70
CA ASN A 191 -4.59 1.65 6.75
C ASN A 191 -3.19 1.24 7.26
N LEU A 192 -3.11 0.36 8.27
CA LEU A 192 -1.84 -0.19 8.76
C LEU A 192 -1.14 -1.04 7.69
N GLY A 193 -1.89 -1.86 6.95
CA GLY A 193 -1.37 -2.62 5.83
C GLY A 193 -0.75 -1.72 4.76
N ASN A 194 -1.43 -0.63 4.42
CA ASN A 194 -0.93 0.36 3.46
C ASN A 194 0.32 1.09 3.97
N ALA A 195 0.40 1.38 5.28
CA ALA A 195 1.59 2.00 5.87
C ALA A 195 2.82 1.09 5.77
N TYR A 196 2.67 -0.20 6.03
CA TYR A 196 3.75 -1.17 5.82
C TYR A 196 4.12 -1.35 4.35
N LEU A 197 3.12 -1.38 3.45
CA LEU A 197 3.37 -1.49 2.00
C LEU A 197 4.14 -0.26 1.46
N THR A 198 3.76 0.94 1.88
CA THR A 198 4.49 2.17 1.54
C THR A 198 5.91 2.14 2.11
N SER A 199 6.08 1.69 3.36
CA SER A 199 7.39 1.53 3.97
C SER A 199 8.31 0.62 3.15
N PHE A 200 7.81 -0.50 2.64
CA PHE A 200 8.58 -1.38 1.76
C PHE A 200 9.18 -0.63 0.56
N PHE A 201 8.39 0.19 -0.12
CA PHE A 201 8.86 0.94 -1.29
C PHE A 201 9.81 2.09 -0.92
N VAL A 202 9.52 2.84 0.13
CA VAL A 202 10.36 3.97 0.58
C VAL A 202 11.75 3.48 1.02
N TYR A 203 11.82 2.30 1.63
CA TYR A 203 13.09 1.67 2.00
C TYR A 203 13.76 0.89 0.84
N GLY A 204 13.44 1.19 -0.42
CA GLY A 204 14.10 0.64 -1.60
C GLY A 204 13.70 -0.79 -1.97
N ALA A 205 12.51 -1.21 -1.59
CA ALA A 205 11.90 -2.50 -1.91
C ALA A 205 12.75 -3.73 -1.50
N CYS A 206 13.46 -3.64 -0.38
CA CYS A 206 14.36 -4.70 0.07
C CYS A 206 13.95 -5.39 1.39
N GLU A 207 13.10 -4.75 2.21
CA GLU A 207 12.71 -5.28 3.51
C GLU A 207 11.39 -6.07 3.45
N HIS A 208 11.46 -7.37 3.12
CA HIS A 208 10.29 -8.23 2.93
C HIS A 208 9.42 -8.44 4.16
N THR A 209 9.97 -8.22 5.36
CA THR A 209 9.19 -8.24 6.61
C THR A 209 8.07 -7.19 6.60
N LYS A 210 8.27 -6.06 5.91
CA LYS A 210 7.23 -5.04 5.73
C LYS A 210 6.05 -5.59 4.91
N LEU A 211 6.31 -6.33 3.83
CA LEU A 211 5.25 -6.98 3.03
C LEU A 211 4.50 -8.05 3.84
N GLN A 212 5.21 -8.84 4.64
CA GLN A 212 4.57 -9.84 5.50
C GLN A 212 3.68 -9.19 6.56
N ASN A 213 4.14 -8.09 7.17
CA ASN A 213 3.35 -7.32 8.13
C ASN A 213 2.15 -6.64 7.45
N SER A 214 2.32 -6.15 6.22
CA SER A 214 1.22 -5.62 5.40
C SER A 214 0.15 -6.69 5.17
N LEU A 215 0.52 -7.91 4.74
CA LEU A 215 -0.43 -9.01 4.54
C LEU A 215 -1.14 -9.43 5.83
N LYS A 216 -0.44 -9.47 6.97
CA LYS A 216 -1.07 -9.75 8.28
C LYS A 216 -2.11 -8.69 8.64
N ALA A 217 -1.82 -7.43 8.37
CA ALA A 217 -2.76 -6.34 8.61
C ALA A 217 -3.97 -6.44 7.66
N TYR A 218 -3.77 -6.73 6.36
CA TYR A 218 -4.86 -6.97 5.42
C TYR A 218 -5.73 -8.17 5.80
N GLN A 219 -5.15 -9.26 6.29
CA GLN A 219 -5.90 -10.42 6.81
C GLN A 219 -6.80 -10.05 8.01
N ASN A 220 -6.37 -9.09 8.83
CA ASN A 220 -7.24 -8.58 9.89
C ASN A 220 -8.32 -7.64 9.34
N ALA A 221 -8.01 -6.83 8.32
CA ALA A 221 -8.99 -5.99 7.64
C ALA A 221 -10.11 -6.81 6.98
N GLU A 222 -9.79 -7.96 6.39
CA GLU A 222 -10.72 -8.88 5.74
C GLU A 222 -11.76 -9.51 6.69
N LYS A 223 -11.55 -9.42 8.01
CA LYS A 223 -12.54 -9.89 9.01
C LYS A 223 -13.73 -8.95 9.14
N ASP A 224 -13.61 -7.73 8.66
CA ASP A 224 -14.69 -6.75 8.56
C ASP A 224 -15.40 -6.93 7.22
N GLU A 225 -16.72 -7.15 7.25
CA GLU A 225 -17.52 -7.45 6.05
C GLU A 225 -17.45 -6.33 4.99
N LEU A 226 -17.44 -5.06 5.43
CA LEU A 226 -17.34 -3.91 4.53
C LEU A 226 -15.96 -3.86 3.86
N MET A 227 -14.91 -4.10 4.64
CA MET A 227 -13.54 -4.09 4.10
C MET A 227 -13.25 -5.33 3.24
N ASN A 228 -13.83 -6.49 3.54
CA ASN A 228 -13.67 -7.69 2.73
C ASN A 228 -14.17 -7.51 1.28
N SER A 229 -15.16 -6.67 1.07
CA SER A 229 -15.69 -6.31 -0.25
C SER A 229 -15.04 -5.07 -0.88
N ASN A 230 -14.00 -4.51 -0.26
CA ASN A 230 -13.32 -3.33 -0.76
C ASN A 230 -12.30 -3.70 -1.86
N PRO A 231 -12.45 -3.19 -3.11
CA PRO A 231 -11.55 -3.50 -4.21
C PRO A 231 -10.11 -3.02 -3.98
N ASP A 232 -9.91 -1.89 -3.28
CA ASP A 232 -8.56 -1.39 -2.94
C ASP A 232 -7.81 -2.34 -2.01
N LEU A 233 -8.51 -2.98 -1.06
CA LEU A 233 -7.91 -4.00 -0.19
C LEU A 233 -7.39 -5.18 -1.01
N SER A 234 -8.19 -5.68 -1.94
CA SER A 234 -7.80 -6.77 -2.85
C SER A 234 -6.62 -6.37 -3.72
N PHE A 235 -6.61 -5.16 -4.27
CA PHE A 235 -5.52 -4.63 -5.11
C PHE A 235 -4.21 -4.49 -4.33
N ASN A 236 -4.24 -3.91 -3.12
CA ASN A 236 -3.05 -3.71 -2.31
C ASN A 236 -2.50 -5.04 -1.76
N CYS A 237 -3.38 -5.96 -1.39
CA CYS A 237 -3.02 -7.33 -1.02
C CYS A 237 -2.33 -8.06 -2.20
N ALA A 238 -2.87 -7.92 -3.42
CA ALA A 238 -2.27 -8.44 -4.64
C ALA A 238 -0.88 -7.86 -4.90
N THR A 239 -0.71 -6.56 -4.67
CA THR A 239 0.58 -5.88 -4.79
C THR A 239 1.62 -6.47 -3.83
N ALA A 240 1.26 -6.68 -2.56
CA ALA A 240 2.15 -7.33 -1.60
C ALA A 240 2.51 -8.77 -2.03
N HIS A 241 1.56 -9.55 -2.51
CA HIS A 241 1.81 -10.89 -3.04
C HIS A 241 2.71 -10.86 -4.30
N LYS A 242 2.53 -9.90 -5.20
CA LYS A 242 3.38 -9.70 -6.39
C LYS A 242 4.85 -9.53 -6.01
N TYR A 243 5.16 -8.66 -5.04
CA TYR A 243 6.54 -8.43 -4.59
C TYR A 243 7.09 -9.55 -3.69
N LEU A 244 6.23 -10.37 -3.10
CA LEU A 244 6.61 -11.65 -2.48
C LEU A 244 6.74 -12.78 -3.53
N GLU A 245 6.48 -12.48 -4.81
CA GLU A 245 6.48 -13.42 -5.93
C GLU A 245 5.50 -14.60 -5.74
N ASN A 246 4.44 -14.40 -4.96
CA ASN A 246 3.31 -15.33 -4.82
C ASN A 246 2.33 -15.09 -5.97
N TYR A 247 2.75 -15.46 -7.19
CA TYR A 247 2.12 -15.03 -8.44
C TYR A 247 0.65 -15.44 -8.57
N GLU A 248 0.28 -16.68 -8.24
CA GLU A 248 -1.10 -17.14 -8.32
C GLU A 248 -2.03 -16.31 -7.43
N ARG A 249 -1.59 -16.07 -6.17
CA ARG A 249 -2.37 -15.24 -5.24
C ARG A 249 -2.49 -13.81 -5.72
N ALA A 250 -1.41 -13.25 -6.28
CA ALA A 250 -1.43 -11.90 -6.85
C ALA A 250 -2.40 -11.81 -8.02
N LEU A 251 -2.37 -12.78 -8.96
CA LEU A 251 -3.25 -12.82 -10.13
C LEU A 251 -4.72 -12.89 -9.74
N HIS A 252 -5.09 -13.80 -8.83
CA HIS A 252 -6.46 -13.94 -8.35
C HIS A 252 -6.98 -12.66 -7.66
N ARG A 253 -6.13 -12.04 -6.83
CA ARG A 253 -6.51 -10.83 -6.11
C ARG A 253 -6.63 -9.61 -7.03
N PHE A 254 -5.74 -9.44 -8.03
CA PHE A 254 -5.88 -8.37 -9.02
C PHE A 254 -7.10 -8.56 -9.91
N GLU A 255 -7.43 -9.81 -10.30
CA GLU A 255 -8.65 -10.10 -11.06
C GLU A 255 -9.91 -9.81 -10.22
N ALA A 256 -9.91 -10.16 -8.94
CA ALA A 256 -11.00 -9.83 -8.03
C ALA A 256 -11.18 -8.30 -7.90
N ALA A 257 -10.10 -7.55 -7.72
CA ALA A 257 -10.14 -6.09 -7.67
C ALA A 257 -10.71 -5.49 -8.97
N ALA A 258 -10.22 -5.96 -10.15
CA ALA A 258 -10.70 -5.50 -11.45
C ALA A 258 -12.18 -5.82 -11.71
N SER A 259 -12.69 -6.94 -11.18
CA SER A 259 -14.09 -7.30 -11.32
C SER A 259 -15.02 -6.40 -10.50
N GLN A 260 -14.53 -5.87 -9.37
CA GLN A 260 -15.27 -4.97 -8.48
C GLN A 260 -15.14 -3.52 -8.89
N ASP A 261 -13.92 -3.07 -9.19
CA ASP A 261 -13.63 -1.72 -9.69
C ASP A 261 -12.59 -1.76 -10.83
N PRO A 262 -13.04 -1.72 -12.10
CA PRO A 262 -12.16 -1.71 -13.26
C PRO A 262 -11.20 -0.50 -13.29
N SER A 263 -11.54 0.62 -12.62
CA SER A 263 -10.74 1.84 -12.63
C SER A 263 -9.41 1.71 -11.89
N LEU A 264 -9.27 0.70 -11.01
CA LEU A 264 -8.03 0.40 -10.29
C LEU A 264 -6.92 -0.19 -11.18
N GLY A 265 -7.25 -0.62 -12.40
CA GLY A 265 -6.26 -1.18 -13.33
C GLY A 265 -5.75 -2.58 -12.96
N GLY A 266 -6.52 -3.37 -12.21
CA GLY A 266 -6.16 -4.74 -11.83
C GLY A 266 -5.88 -5.64 -13.04
N ASP A 267 -6.63 -5.51 -14.12
CA ASP A 267 -6.40 -6.24 -15.37
C ASP A 267 -5.06 -5.90 -16.02
N GLU A 268 -4.61 -4.66 -15.91
CA GLU A 268 -3.30 -4.24 -16.39
C GLU A 268 -2.18 -4.92 -15.58
N GLU A 269 -2.32 -4.99 -14.27
CA GLU A 269 -1.36 -5.66 -13.39
C GLU A 269 -1.32 -7.18 -13.65
N VAL A 270 -2.46 -7.81 -13.92
CA VAL A 270 -2.53 -9.22 -14.36
C VAL A 270 -1.73 -9.41 -15.65
N ARG A 271 -1.93 -8.56 -16.68
CA ARG A 271 -1.18 -8.63 -17.93
C ARG A 271 0.32 -8.46 -17.72
N LYS A 272 0.74 -7.53 -16.86
CA LYS A 272 2.16 -7.31 -16.53
C LYS A 272 2.79 -8.54 -15.87
N ILE A 273 2.13 -9.14 -14.89
CA ILE A 273 2.61 -10.37 -14.22
C ILE A 273 2.76 -11.49 -15.24
N ILE A 274 1.75 -11.75 -16.06
CA ILE A 274 1.80 -12.81 -17.09
C ILE A 274 2.92 -12.54 -18.10
N SER A 275 3.11 -11.30 -18.53
CA SER A 275 4.21 -10.92 -19.43
C SER A 275 5.58 -11.21 -18.81
N VAL A 276 5.76 -10.93 -17.51
CA VAL A 276 7.00 -11.24 -16.80
C VAL A 276 7.20 -12.75 -16.71
N LEU A 277 6.19 -13.52 -16.28
CA LEU A 277 6.26 -14.97 -16.19
C LEU A 277 6.60 -15.63 -17.54
N ASP A 278 5.94 -15.20 -18.63
CA ASP A 278 6.23 -15.66 -19.99
C ASP A 278 7.70 -15.39 -20.39
N LYS A 279 8.24 -14.21 -20.04
CA LYS A 279 9.64 -13.85 -20.29
C LYS A 279 10.60 -14.73 -19.48
N LEU A 280 10.33 -14.97 -18.20
CA LEU A 280 11.13 -15.80 -17.31
C LEU A 280 11.18 -17.25 -17.82
N ASP A 281 10.02 -17.86 -18.05
CA ASP A 281 9.89 -19.24 -18.55
C ASP A 281 10.53 -19.42 -19.93
N SER A 282 10.27 -18.50 -20.87
CA SER A 282 10.87 -18.52 -22.20
C SER A 282 12.39 -18.40 -22.16
N SER A 283 12.92 -17.59 -21.24
CA SER A 283 14.37 -17.41 -21.11
C SER A 283 15.05 -18.69 -20.67
N VAL A 284 14.46 -19.45 -19.75
CA VAL A 284 14.98 -20.77 -19.32
C VAL A 284 14.94 -21.77 -20.47
N LYS A 285 13.89 -21.78 -21.30
CA LYS A 285 13.67 -22.78 -22.37
C LYS A 285 14.47 -22.51 -23.64
N LYS A 286 14.71 -21.24 -24.02
CA LYS A 286 15.25 -20.87 -25.36
C LYS A 286 16.77 -20.84 -25.48
N VAL A 287 17.55 -20.88 -24.43
CA VAL A 287 19.02 -20.76 -24.50
C VAL A 287 19.63 -22.02 -25.11
N ARG A 288 20.40 -21.86 -26.21
CA ARG A 288 21.03 -22.97 -26.95
C ARG A 288 22.22 -23.58 -26.20
N ASN A 289 22.29 -24.92 -26.11
CA ASN A 289 23.24 -25.66 -25.30
C ASN A 289 24.75 -25.45 -25.69
N LYS A 290 25.07 -25.18 -26.95
CA LYS A 290 26.48 -25.03 -27.39
C LYS A 290 27.27 -23.89 -26.75
N LYS A 291 26.61 -22.78 -26.39
CA LYS A 291 27.25 -21.64 -25.72
C LYS A 291 27.33 -21.83 -24.19
N LEU A 292 26.51 -22.71 -23.65
CA LEU A 292 26.39 -22.97 -22.22
C LEU A 292 27.54 -23.80 -21.68
N THR A 293 28.00 -24.81 -22.43
CA THR A 293 29.07 -25.73 -21.98
C THR A 293 30.37 -24.99 -21.72
N SER A 294 30.78 -24.05 -22.57
CA SER A 294 31.98 -23.25 -22.35
C SER A 294 31.86 -22.26 -21.19
N MET A 295 30.65 -21.84 -20.87
CA MET A 295 30.40 -20.89 -19.76
C MET A 295 30.36 -21.60 -18.41
N ALA A 296 29.77 -22.79 -18.31
CA ALA A 296 29.71 -23.58 -17.08
C ALA A 296 31.10 -24.16 -16.70
N LEU A 297 31.93 -24.57 -17.70
CA LEU A 297 33.29 -25.08 -17.47
C LEU A 297 34.26 -24.01 -16.93
N ASN A 298 33.95 -22.72 -17.07
CA ASN A 298 34.75 -21.61 -16.58
C ASN A 298 34.28 -21.03 -15.23
N LEU A 299 33.44 -21.75 -14.48
CA LEU A 299 33.17 -21.45 -13.08
C LEU A 299 34.42 -21.87 -12.28
N GLY A 300 35.34 -20.91 -12.04
CA GLY A 300 36.54 -21.15 -11.25
C GLY A 300 36.23 -21.63 -9.84
N GLU A 301 37.15 -22.35 -9.22
CA GLU A 301 37.06 -22.68 -7.79
C GLU A 301 37.11 -21.38 -6.97
N ILE A 302 35.98 -20.93 -6.44
CA ILE A 302 35.95 -19.83 -5.48
C ILE A 302 36.12 -20.46 -4.10
N SER A 303 37.11 -19.98 -3.35
CA SER A 303 37.27 -20.35 -1.95
C SER A 303 36.03 -19.87 -1.17
N LEU A 304 35.20 -20.81 -0.72
CA LEU A 304 34.06 -20.55 0.11
C LEU A 304 34.52 -20.30 1.55
N GLU A 305 33.80 -19.40 2.25
CA GLU A 305 33.96 -19.28 3.69
C GLU A 305 33.65 -20.63 4.37
N PRO A 306 34.38 -21.03 5.44
CA PRO A 306 34.21 -22.35 6.10
C PRO A 306 32.77 -22.67 6.55
N ALA A 307 31.95 -21.66 6.70
CA ALA A 307 30.54 -21.78 7.08
C ALA A 307 29.64 -22.34 5.96
N TYR A 308 30.13 -22.42 4.71
CA TYR A 308 29.31 -22.80 3.56
C TYR A 308 29.87 -24.02 2.83
N ARG A 309 28.96 -24.92 2.47
CA ARG A 309 29.21 -26.07 1.59
C ARG A 309 28.75 -25.75 0.17
N GLY A 310 29.59 -25.99 -0.83
CA GLY A 310 29.18 -25.86 -2.23
C GLY A 310 28.10 -26.86 -2.62
N ALA A 311 27.11 -26.41 -3.39
CA ALA A 311 25.98 -27.19 -3.87
C ALA A 311 25.57 -26.73 -5.28
N THR A 312 24.83 -27.59 -5.98
CA THR A 312 24.15 -27.27 -7.25
C THR A 312 22.66 -27.02 -6.99
N VAL A 313 21.99 -26.32 -7.90
CA VAL A 313 20.57 -25.98 -7.74
C VAL A 313 19.68 -27.23 -7.60
N ASP A 314 20.03 -28.31 -8.30
CA ASP A 314 19.28 -29.57 -8.22
C ASP A 314 19.34 -30.27 -6.86
N SER A 315 20.30 -29.91 -6.00
CA SER A 315 20.46 -30.46 -4.65
C SER A 315 19.80 -29.62 -3.57
N LEU A 316 19.15 -28.50 -3.92
CA LEU A 316 18.49 -27.62 -2.97
C LEU A 316 17.11 -28.14 -2.57
N SER A 317 16.75 -27.91 -1.31
CA SER A 317 15.39 -28.08 -0.82
C SER A 317 14.60 -26.76 -0.96
N GLU A 318 13.29 -26.86 -1.06
CA GLU A 318 12.45 -25.68 -1.11
C GLU A 318 12.57 -24.84 0.17
N GLY A 319 12.67 -23.51 0.01
CA GLY A 319 12.93 -22.54 1.07
C GLY A 319 14.41 -22.21 1.25
N ILE A 320 14.77 -21.77 2.46
CA ILE A 320 16.14 -21.30 2.78
C ILE A 320 17.08 -22.48 3.06
N ASN A 321 18.16 -22.56 2.29
CA ASN A 321 19.20 -23.61 2.41
C ASN A 321 20.39 -23.07 3.22
N THR A 322 20.31 -23.10 4.54
CA THR A 322 21.36 -22.61 5.44
C THR A 322 22.65 -23.42 5.34
N GLY A 323 23.81 -22.75 5.42
CA GLY A 323 25.13 -23.40 5.31
C GLY A 323 25.47 -23.92 3.89
N VAL A 324 24.69 -23.54 2.89
CA VAL A 324 24.88 -23.94 1.49
C VAL A 324 25.23 -22.71 0.65
N ALA A 325 26.13 -22.87 -0.32
CA ALA A 325 26.43 -21.87 -1.34
C ALA A 325 26.29 -22.46 -2.73
N VAL A 326 25.66 -21.72 -3.65
CA VAL A 326 25.53 -22.07 -5.07
C VAL A 326 26.39 -21.11 -5.88
N LEU A 327 27.30 -21.66 -6.67
CA LEU A 327 28.10 -20.92 -7.62
C LEU A 327 27.46 -20.98 -9.01
N ALA A 328 27.22 -19.81 -9.61
CA ALA A 328 26.59 -19.73 -10.90
C ALA A 328 27.10 -18.56 -11.73
N LYS A 329 26.84 -18.60 -13.03
CA LYS A 329 27.21 -17.56 -14.00
C LYS A 329 25.97 -16.90 -14.55
N VAL A 330 26.00 -15.57 -14.62
CA VAL A 330 24.93 -14.76 -15.22
C VAL A 330 24.97 -14.89 -16.74
N LEU A 331 23.87 -15.37 -17.32
CA LEU A 331 23.73 -15.54 -18.77
C LEU A 331 23.12 -14.32 -19.44
N LEU A 332 22.06 -13.76 -18.85
CA LEU A 332 21.38 -12.58 -19.37
C LEU A 332 20.50 -11.94 -18.29
N PHE A 333 20.18 -10.67 -18.50
CA PHE A 333 19.15 -9.92 -17.74
C PHE A 333 17.80 -10.04 -18.40
N ILE A 334 16.75 -10.14 -17.59
CA ILE A 334 15.37 -10.18 -18.06
C ILE A 334 14.70 -8.85 -17.71
N LYS A 335 14.52 -8.00 -18.74
CA LYS A 335 13.96 -6.66 -18.59
C LYS A 335 12.44 -6.71 -18.35
N HIS A 336 11.99 -5.92 -17.39
CA HIS A 336 10.58 -5.70 -17.06
C HIS A 336 10.39 -4.30 -16.46
N ASP A 337 9.14 -3.86 -16.30
CA ASP A 337 8.80 -2.49 -15.90
C ASP A 337 8.65 -2.31 -14.38
N ASN A 338 8.78 -3.38 -13.59
CA ASN A 338 8.71 -3.28 -12.12
C ASN A 338 10.00 -2.69 -11.55
N ILE A 339 9.87 -1.95 -10.44
CA ILE A 339 11.02 -1.35 -9.71
C ILE A 339 11.96 -2.44 -9.16
N ALA A 340 11.41 -3.55 -8.71
CA ALA A 340 12.12 -4.71 -8.16
C ALA A 340 11.30 -5.98 -8.45
N PRO A 341 11.90 -7.18 -8.38
CA PRO A 341 13.34 -7.46 -8.27
C PRO A 341 14.08 -7.31 -9.60
N LEU A 342 15.41 -7.43 -9.57
CA LEU A 342 16.20 -7.69 -10.77
C LEU A 342 16.07 -9.17 -11.11
N TYR A 343 15.70 -9.51 -12.35
CA TYR A 343 15.67 -10.89 -12.82
C TYR A 343 16.85 -11.18 -13.74
N CYS A 344 17.56 -12.26 -13.43
CA CYS A 344 18.65 -12.78 -14.24
C CYS A 344 18.43 -14.26 -14.53
N LEU A 345 18.80 -14.71 -15.73
CA LEU A 345 18.96 -16.13 -16.02
C LEU A 345 20.40 -16.54 -15.70
N LEU A 346 20.56 -17.57 -14.90
CA LEU A 346 21.86 -18.13 -14.50
C LEU A 346 21.98 -19.59 -14.88
N ILE A 347 23.26 -20.04 -14.84
CA ILE A 347 23.64 -21.45 -14.99
C ILE A 347 24.63 -21.83 -13.89
N ASP A 348 24.43 -22.98 -13.25
CA ASP A 348 25.36 -23.54 -12.28
C ASP A 348 26.38 -24.50 -12.92
N SER A 349 27.26 -25.09 -12.11
CA SER A 349 28.28 -26.05 -12.53
C SER A 349 27.69 -27.35 -13.09
N ASN A 350 26.47 -27.69 -12.73
CA ASN A 350 25.74 -28.87 -13.21
C ASN A 350 24.89 -28.59 -14.47
N MET A 351 25.12 -27.45 -15.14
CA MET A 351 24.36 -27.02 -16.31
C MET A 351 22.86 -26.74 -16.02
N CYS A 352 22.46 -26.69 -14.74
CA CYS A 352 21.10 -26.33 -14.35
C CYS A 352 20.86 -24.83 -14.59
N ARG A 353 19.81 -24.51 -15.34
CA ARG A 353 19.37 -23.15 -15.61
C ARG A 353 18.29 -22.76 -14.62
N PHE A 354 18.41 -21.59 -14.05
CA PHE A 354 17.46 -21.07 -13.09
C PHE A 354 17.36 -19.55 -13.16
N ILE A 355 16.27 -19.03 -12.67
CA ILE A 355 16.05 -17.60 -12.51
C ILE A 355 16.59 -17.16 -11.14
N LEU A 356 17.33 -16.07 -11.12
CA LEU A 356 17.70 -15.36 -9.92
C LEU A 356 16.84 -14.10 -9.82
N SER A 357 16.11 -13.93 -8.72
CA SER A 357 15.47 -12.68 -8.35
C SER A 357 16.26 -11.99 -7.24
N VAL A 358 16.68 -10.75 -7.48
CA VAL A 358 17.54 -10.00 -6.55
C VAL A 358 16.83 -8.73 -6.12
N PHE A 359 16.65 -8.60 -4.82
CA PHE A 359 16.17 -7.39 -4.17
C PHE A 359 17.32 -6.64 -3.51
N GLY A 360 17.17 -5.34 -3.30
CA GLY A 360 18.16 -4.53 -2.57
C GLY A 360 19.47 -4.26 -3.29
N LEU A 361 19.58 -4.56 -4.59
CA LEU A 361 20.72 -4.17 -5.42
C LEU A 361 20.28 -3.20 -6.53
N GLN A 362 21.18 -2.29 -6.90
CA GLN A 362 20.99 -1.40 -8.05
C GLN A 362 21.15 -2.19 -9.37
N PHE A 363 20.45 -1.73 -10.41
CA PHE A 363 20.33 -2.43 -11.70
C PHE A 363 21.68 -2.78 -12.34
N GLU A 364 22.71 -1.93 -12.19
CA GLU A 364 24.02 -2.13 -12.80
C GLU A 364 25.01 -2.94 -11.94
N SER A 365 24.58 -3.43 -10.78
CA SER A 365 25.44 -4.09 -9.81
C SER A 365 25.93 -5.47 -10.25
N VAL A 366 25.17 -6.15 -11.10
CA VAL A 366 25.45 -7.48 -11.65
C VAL A 366 25.48 -7.36 -13.17
N LYS A 367 26.39 -8.00 -13.85
CA LYS A 367 26.56 -7.93 -15.32
C LYS A 367 26.49 -9.31 -15.95
N GLU A 368 26.13 -9.38 -17.24
CA GLU A 368 26.22 -10.62 -18.01
C GLU A 368 27.66 -11.11 -18.02
N GLY A 369 27.83 -12.39 -17.74
CA GLY A 369 29.15 -13.02 -17.64
C GLY A 369 29.76 -13.01 -16.23
N ASP A 370 29.21 -12.25 -15.28
CA ASP A 370 29.67 -12.28 -13.88
C ASP A 370 29.45 -13.66 -13.25
N CYS A 371 30.39 -14.06 -12.39
CA CYS A 371 30.23 -15.21 -11.50
C CYS A 371 29.58 -14.73 -10.19
N VAL A 372 28.53 -15.37 -9.80
CA VAL A 372 27.84 -15.07 -8.53
C VAL A 372 27.88 -16.28 -7.61
N THR A 373 28.08 -16.02 -6.31
CA THR A 373 27.95 -17.01 -5.25
C THR A 373 26.75 -16.65 -4.41
N LEU A 374 25.75 -17.53 -4.38
CA LEU A 374 24.51 -17.36 -3.65
C LEU A 374 24.63 -18.07 -2.30
N LEU A 375 24.64 -17.28 -1.20
CA LEU A 375 24.83 -17.77 0.16
C LEU A 375 23.47 -18.00 0.82
N ALA A 376 23.27 -19.18 1.42
CA ALA A 376 22.01 -19.61 2.01
C ALA A 376 20.82 -19.34 1.06
N PRO A 377 20.83 -19.89 -0.18
CA PRO A 377 19.86 -19.56 -1.22
C PRO A 377 18.45 -19.93 -0.78
N ASN A 378 17.51 -19.01 -1.01
CA ASN A 378 16.09 -19.26 -0.85
C ASN A 378 15.55 -19.78 -2.19
N TYR A 379 15.47 -21.11 -2.30
CA TYR A 379 15.07 -21.83 -3.52
C TYR A 379 13.58 -22.13 -3.51
N ARG A 380 12.96 -22.04 -4.68
CA ARG A 380 11.62 -22.57 -4.93
C ARG A 380 11.45 -22.94 -6.40
N GLU A 381 10.54 -23.86 -6.65
CA GLU A 381 10.03 -24.15 -7.98
C GLU A 381 8.77 -23.31 -8.21
N VAL A 382 8.82 -22.45 -9.23
CA VAL A 382 7.66 -21.67 -9.67
C VAL A 382 6.90 -22.50 -10.67
N ASP A 383 5.64 -22.83 -10.33
CA ASP A 383 4.69 -23.55 -11.17
C ASP A 383 3.37 -22.78 -11.11
N VAL A 384 3.06 -22.05 -12.18
CA VAL A 384 1.90 -21.15 -12.26
C VAL A 384 1.07 -21.47 -13.48
N SER A 385 -0.19 -21.79 -13.24
CA SER A 385 -1.18 -22.00 -14.29
C SER A 385 -2.24 -20.89 -14.28
N TRP A 386 -2.41 -20.18 -15.38
CA TRP A 386 -3.35 -19.07 -15.49
C TRP A 386 -4.02 -19.01 -16.86
N LYS A 387 -5.35 -19.21 -16.91
CA LYS A 387 -6.17 -19.09 -18.14
C LYS A 387 -5.57 -19.80 -19.36
N GLY A 388 -5.12 -21.06 -19.16
CA GLY A 388 -4.54 -21.89 -20.22
C GLY A 388 -3.04 -21.65 -20.50
N LYS A 389 -2.40 -20.73 -19.82
CA LYS A 389 -0.94 -20.57 -19.81
C LYS A 389 -0.36 -21.31 -18.64
N HIS A 390 0.79 -21.95 -18.84
CA HIS A 390 1.54 -22.66 -17.81
C HIS A 390 3.01 -22.24 -17.88
N CYS A 391 3.56 -21.77 -16.77
CA CYS A 391 4.95 -21.35 -16.63
C CYS A 391 5.57 -22.16 -15.50
N GLN A 392 6.71 -22.81 -15.77
CA GLN A 392 7.44 -23.61 -14.78
C GLN A 392 8.93 -23.36 -14.88
N PHE A 393 9.56 -22.93 -13.78
CA PHE A 393 11.00 -22.70 -13.70
C PHE A 393 11.51 -22.69 -12.26
N LYS A 394 12.81 -22.99 -12.11
CA LYS A 394 13.52 -22.90 -10.82
C LYS A 394 13.85 -21.45 -10.53
N LEU A 395 13.64 -21.02 -9.30
CA LEU A 395 13.90 -19.66 -8.83
C LEU A 395 14.74 -19.69 -7.56
N ILE A 396 15.80 -18.89 -7.53
CA ILE A 396 16.50 -18.53 -6.30
C ILE A 396 16.26 -17.06 -6.02
N ARG A 397 15.84 -16.76 -4.80
CA ARG A 397 15.57 -15.43 -4.34
C ARG A 397 16.67 -14.92 -3.42
N VAL A 398 17.10 -13.70 -3.65
CA VAL A 398 18.04 -12.94 -2.82
C VAL A 398 17.32 -11.71 -2.28
N ASP A 399 17.12 -11.67 -0.98
CA ASP A 399 16.43 -10.58 -0.29
C ASP A 399 17.40 -9.50 0.20
N PHE A 400 18.65 -9.87 0.49
CA PHE A 400 19.66 -9.00 1.06
C PHE A 400 21.00 -9.11 0.32
N ALA A 401 21.69 -8.00 0.16
CA ALA A 401 23.00 -7.94 -0.49
C ALA A 401 24.06 -8.88 0.14
N LYS A 402 23.91 -9.22 1.44
CA LYS A 402 24.80 -10.18 2.11
C LYS A 402 24.66 -11.62 1.63
N GLN A 403 23.58 -11.96 0.93
CA GLN A 403 23.32 -13.31 0.39
C GLN A 403 23.98 -13.56 -0.96
N ILE A 404 24.65 -12.57 -1.54
CA ILE A 404 25.27 -12.69 -2.86
C ILE A 404 26.72 -12.16 -2.84
N LEU A 405 27.63 -12.89 -3.48
CA LEU A 405 28.95 -12.40 -3.84
C LEU A 405 29.00 -12.26 -5.36
N ILE A 406 29.58 -11.18 -5.86
CA ILE A 406 29.74 -10.92 -7.29
C ILE A 406 31.24 -10.97 -7.59
N ASN A 407 31.66 -11.89 -8.45
CA ASN A 407 33.05 -12.15 -8.73
C ASN A 407 33.91 -12.36 -7.46
N GLY A 408 33.37 -13.10 -6.49
CA GLY A 408 33.97 -13.40 -5.19
C GLY A 408 33.99 -12.25 -4.19
N ARG A 409 33.36 -11.11 -4.49
CA ARG A 409 33.30 -9.92 -3.60
C ARG A 409 31.89 -9.59 -3.16
N ARG A 410 31.73 -9.11 -1.94
CA ARG A 410 30.44 -8.56 -1.46
C ARG A 410 30.11 -7.28 -2.23
N PRO A 411 28.84 -7.04 -2.55
CA PRO A 411 28.40 -5.77 -3.15
C PRO A 411 28.84 -4.58 -2.29
N SER A 412 29.39 -3.57 -2.94
CA SER A 412 29.76 -2.30 -2.28
C SER A 412 28.50 -1.52 -1.87
N LEU A 413 28.65 -0.57 -0.93
CA LEU A 413 27.55 0.31 -0.51
C LEU A 413 26.88 1.01 -1.70
N ARG A 414 27.62 1.39 -2.73
CA ARG A 414 27.08 2.03 -3.95
C ARG A 414 26.24 1.11 -4.82
N GLN A 415 26.37 -0.19 -4.66
CA GLN A 415 25.61 -1.21 -5.41
C GLN A 415 24.34 -1.63 -4.67
N ILE A 416 24.17 -1.23 -3.41
CA ILE A 416 23.01 -1.57 -2.60
C ILE A 416 21.94 -0.49 -2.79
N ALA A 417 20.71 -0.86 -3.16
CA ALA A 417 19.61 0.08 -3.39
C ALA A 417 19.18 0.84 -2.13
N CYS A 418 19.45 0.29 -0.94
CA CYS A 418 19.05 0.82 0.37
C CYS A 418 20.16 1.63 1.08
N THR A 419 21.28 1.97 0.42
CA THR A 419 22.47 2.52 1.07
C THR A 419 22.32 3.94 1.61
N SER A 420 21.40 4.71 1.12
CA SER A 420 21.20 6.09 1.59
C SER A 420 20.79 6.20 3.06
N MET A 421 20.31 5.10 3.69
CA MET A 421 19.87 5.08 5.09
C MET A 421 20.87 4.45 6.06
N ILE A 422 21.78 3.60 5.58
CA ILE A 422 22.73 2.88 6.47
C ILE A 422 23.94 3.75 6.85
N SER A 423 24.27 4.76 6.04
CA SER A 423 25.45 5.61 6.27
C SER A 423 25.28 6.66 7.38
N GLN A 424 24.06 6.99 7.78
CA GLN A 424 23.78 8.05 8.77
C GLN A 424 23.65 7.55 10.21
N ASN A 425 23.43 6.24 10.43
CA ASN A 425 23.41 5.65 11.78
C ASN A 425 24.82 5.36 12.38
N LYS A 426 25.88 5.90 11.84
CA LYS A 426 27.28 5.73 12.29
C LYS A 426 28.02 7.03 12.52
N SER A 427 27.32 8.12 12.84
CA SER A 427 27.97 9.36 13.35
C SER A 427 27.49 9.69 14.76
#